data_bbb0f013c54a009ffedd51afce0d74db
#
_entry.id   bbb0f013c54a009ffedd51afce0d74db
#
_cell.length_a   1.000
_cell.length_b   1.000
_cell.length_c   1.000
_cell.angle_alpha   90.00
_cell.angle_beta   90.00
_cell.angle_gamma   90.00
#
_symmetry.space_group_name_H-M   'P 1'
#
loop_
_entity.id
_entity.type
_entity.pdbx_description
1 polymer ?
#
loop_
_entity_poly.entity_id
_entity_poly.type
_entity_poly.pdbx_seq_one_letter_code
_entity_poly.pdbx_strand_id
1 'polypeptide(L)'
;MKKITYLLLALVLAIGTLTACGSSDKESETKEAAGKTIKVAASATPHAIILEEAKTLLKKQGWDLEIKVFDDYVQPNNVVESGEFDANYFQHIPYLENFNKEKGTHLVNAGGIHYEPFGIYPGTEKKLDELKEGDTIAVPNDTTNEARALLLLQDNGIIKLKDGAGLEATVKDIAENPKNIKIQELEAAQVSRVKDEVAFVVLNGNYALEAGYSVEKDSIAYEKSD
;
A
#
# COMPACT_ATOMS: atom_id res chain seq x y z
N MET A 1 3.34 -63.57 39.09
CA MET A 1 4.46 -64.57 39.13
C MET A 1 5.28 -64.38 37.86
N LYS A 2 6.53 -64.02 38.10
CA LYS A 2 7.72 -64.52 37.41
C LYS A 2 7.74 -64.34 35.87
N LYS A 3 8.73 -63.81 35.24
CA LYS A 3 10.13 -63.37 35.39
C LYS A 3 10.56 -63.07 33.97
N ILE A 4 11.20 -61.90 33.72
CA ILE A 4 12.65 -61.77 33.48
C ILE A 4 13.20 -62.77 32.44
N THR A 5 13.81 -62.28 31.36
CA THR A 5 15.22 -62.50 31.11
C THR A 5 15.75 -61.74 29.90
N TYR A 6 16.84 -61.04 30.09
CA TYR A 6 17.84 -60.35 29.28
C TYR A 6 18.52 -61.29 28.25
N LEU A 7 19.17 -60.67 27.21
CA LEU A 7 20.58 -60.85 26.81
C LEU A 7 20.72 -60.36 25.36
N LEU A 8 21.40 -59.30 25.08
CA LEU A 8 22.85 -59.03 25.03
C LEU A 8 23.62 -59.67 23.85
N LEU A 9 24.32 -58.82 23.11
CA LEU A 9 25.66 -58.99 22.51
C LEU A 9 25.68 -59.70 21.15
N ALA A 10 26.43 -59.28 20.13
CA ALA A 10 27.77 -58.65 19.99
C ALA A 10 27.94 -58.25 18.53
N LEU A 11 28.46 -57.14 18.27
CA LEU A 11 29.80 -56.77 17.81
C LEU A 11 30.54 -57.78 16.88
N VAL A 12 30.71 -57.45 15.59
CA VAL A 12 31.88 -57.84 14.81
C VAL A 12 32.30 -56.74 13.86
N LEU A 13 33.46 -56.16 14.13
CA LEU A 13 34.27 -55.39 13.19
C LEU A 13 34.83 -56.33 12.10
N ALA A 14 34.79 -55.87 10.86
CA ALA A 14 35.73 -56.35 9.83
C ALA A 14 36.17 -55.18 8.96
N ILE A 15 37.43 -54.87 9.10
CA ILE A 15 38.22 -53.92 8.32
C ILE A 15 38.52 -54.58 6.97
N GLY A 16 38.26 -53.85 5.91
CA GLY A 16 38.66 -54.28 4.56
C GLY A 16 38.96 -53.03 3.70
N THR A 17 40.21 -52.63 3.71
CA THR A 17 40.76 -51.63 2.78
C THR A 17 40.90 -52.25 1.39
N LEU A 18 40.35 -51.57 0.38
CA LEU A 18 40.80 -51.68 -1.02
C LEU A 18 40.64 -50.37 -1.73
N THR A 19 41.78 -49.77 -1.98
CA THR A 19 41.98 -48.63 -2.89
C THR A 19 41.62 -49.04 -4.32
N ALA A 20 40.75 -48.24 -4.96
CA ALA A 20 40.67 -48.18 -6.40
C ALA A 20 40.40 -46.72 -6.84
N CYS A 21 41.37 -46.12 -7.48
CA CYS A 21 41.21 -44.87 -8.22
C CYS A 21 40.14 -45.02 -9.29
N GLY A 22 39.14 -44.19 -9.28
CA GLY A 22 38.19 -43.99 -10.34
C GLY A 22 37.72 -42.55 -10.30
N SER A 23 38.12 -41.76 -11.29
CA SER A 23 37.62 -40.41 -11.54
C SER A 23 36.10 -40.49 -11.68
N SER A 24 35.41 -39.82 -10.80
CA SER A 24 34.00 -39.56 -10.97
C SER A 24 33.77 -38.08 -10.65
N ASP A 25 33.31 -37.41 -11.63
CA ASP A 25 32.84 -36.04 -11.59
C ASP A 25 31.92 -35.89 -10.36
N LYS A 26 32.36 -35.08 -9.42
CA LYS A 26 31.48 -34.57 -8.40
C LYS A 26 30.53 -33.59 -9.06
N GLU A 27 29.39 -34.05 -9.50
CA GLU A 27 28.20 -33.20 -9.55
C GLU A 27 28.00 -32.66 -8.14
N SER A 28 28.42 -31.42 -7.99
CA SER A 28 28.04 -30.62 -6.86
C SER A 28 26.52 -30.42 -6.99
N GLU A 29 25.74 -31.27 -6.33
CA GLU A 29 24.39 -30.95 -5.97
C GLU A 29 24.47 -29.66 -5.15
N THR A 30 24.35 -28.51 -5.83
CA THR A 30 23.96 -27.26 -5.20
C THR A 30 22.58 -27.53 -4.59
N LYS A 31 22.57 -27.85 -3.28
CA LYS A 31 21.35 -27.64 -2.48
C LYS A 31 20.97 -26.19 -2.72
N GLU A 32 19.96 -25.96 -3.59
CA GLU A 32 19.24 -24.70 -3.59
C GLU A 32 18.88 -24.43 -2.14
N ALA A 33 19.52 -23.44 -1.55
CA ALA A 33 19.12 -22.91 -0.27
C ALA A 33 17.65 -22.49 -0.49
N ALA A 34 16.73 -23.13 0.22
CA ALA A 34 15.32 -22.74 0.21
C ALA A 34 15.28 -21.23 0.41
N GLY A 35 14.95 -20.49 -0.62
CA GLY A 35 15.00 -19.02 -0.63
C GLY A 35 14.07 -18.51 0.48
N LYS A 36 14.52 -17.51 1.21
CA LYS A 36 13.67 -16.83 2.18
C LYS A 36 12.62 -16.06 1.38
N THR A 37 11.35 -16.36 1.60
CA THR A 37 10.26 -15.65 0.95
C THR A 37 9.83 -14.45 1.79
N ILE A 38 9.59 -13.32 1.13
CA ILE A 38 8.96 -12.12 1.70
C ILE A 38 7.65 -11.90 0.94
N LYS A 39 6.54 -11.76 1.65
CA LYS A 39 5.22 -11.49 1.09
C LYS A 39 4.85 -10.03 1.33
N VAL A 40 4.57 -9.29 0.26
CA VAL A 40 4.22 -7.87 0.33
C VAL A 40 2.87 -7.62 -0.32
N ALA A 41 1.97 -6.98 0.44
CA ALA A 41 0.70 -6.45 -0.05
C ALA A 41 0.91 -5.05 -0.61
N ALA A 42 0.41 -4.75 -1.79
CA ALA A 42 0.64 -3.46 -2.45
C ALA A 42 -0.55 -2.98 -3.26
N SER A 43 -0.65 -1.67 -3.53
CA SER A 43 -1.51 -1.15 -4.60
C SER A 43 -0.88 -1.43 -5.96
N ALA A 44 -1.70 -1.46 -7.02
CA ALA A 44 -1.25 -1.82 -8.36
C ALA A 44 -0.16 -0.87 -8.87
N THR A 45 -0.42 0.42 -8.86
CA THR A 45 0.41 1.47 -9.45
C THR A 45 0.60 2.61 -8.45
N PRO A 46 1.81 3.13 -8.20
CA PRO A 46 3.10 2.66 -8.74
C PRO A 46 3.72 1.53 -7.90
N HIS A 47 3.14 1.17 -6.77
CA HIS A 47 3.73 0.37 -5.70
C HIS A 47 4.16 -1.04 -6.17
N ALA A 48 3.25 -1.82 -6.77
CA ALA A 48 3.59 -3.15 -7.26
C ALA A 48 4.63 -3.10 -8.39
N ILE A 49 4.60 -2.06 -9.24
CA ILE A 49 5.59 -1.87 -10.31
C ILE A 49 6.99 -1.67 -9.72
N ILE A 50 7.12 -0.84 -8.68
CA ILE A 50 8.38 -0.62 -7.97
C ILE A 50 8.88 -1.92 -7.31
N LEU A 51 7.97 -2.69 -6.70
CA LEU A 51 8.32 -3.97 -6.08
C LEU A 51 8.77 -5.01 -7.10
N GLU A 52 8.23 -5.05 -8.31
CA GLU A 52 8.68 -5.97 -9.37
C GLU A 52 10.13 -5.69 -9.78
N GLU A 53 10.57 -4.42 -9.81
CA GLU A 53 11.98 -4.08 -10.00
C GLU A 53 12.84 -4.55 -8.81
N ALA A 54 12.37 -4.35 -7.58
CA ALA A 54 13.05 -4.80 -6.37
C ALA A 54 13.20 -6.33 -6.32
N LYS A 55 12.23 -7.09 -6.84
CA LYS A 55 12.23 -8.55 -6.90
C LYS A 55 13.48 -9.12 -7.55
N THR A 56 13.91 -8.52 -8.67
CA THR A 56 15.13 -8.93 -9.38
C THR A 56 16.38 -8.73 -8.51
N LEU A 57 16.44 -7.68 -7.72
CA LEU A 57 17.57 -7.38 -6.83
C LEU A 57 17.58 -8.32 -5.62
N LEU A 58 16.42 -8.54 -5.01
CA LEU A 58 16.26 -9.43 -3.87
C LEU A 58 16.60 -10.89 -4.21
N LYS A 59 16.23 -11.35 -5.39
CA LYS A 59 16.57 -12.70 -5.86
C LYS A 59 18.07 -12.95 -5.93
N LYS A 60 18.87 -11.94 -6.33
CA LYS A 60 20.34 -12.03 -6.32
C LYS A 60 20.93 -12.17 -4.91
N GLN A 61 20.17 -11.78 -3.88
CA GLN A 61 20.52 -11.87 -2.48
C GLN A 61 19.93 -13.12 -1.78
N GLY A 62 19.30 -14.01 -2.53
CA GLY A 62 18.71 -15.25 -2.01
C GLY A 62 17.31 -15.07 -1.40
N TRP A 63 16.65 -13.95 -1.69
CA TRP A 63 15.27 -13.70 -1.28
C TRP A 63 14.30 -13.89 -2.45
N ASP A 64 13.15 -14.46 -2.18
CA ASP A 64 12.03 -14.52 -3.12
C ASP A 64 10.93 -13.54 -2.67
N LEU A 65 10.53 -12.62 -3.54
CA LEU A 65 9.53 -11.62 -3.25
C LEU A 65 8.19 -12.03 -3.89
N GLU A 66 7.20 -12.30 -3.05
CA GLU A 66 5.81 -12.52 -3.45
C GLU A 66 5.04 -11.20 -3.29
N ILE A 67 4.44 -10.71 -4.38
CA ILE A 67 3.68 -9.46 -4.41
C ILE A 67 2.22 -9.81 -4.64
N LYS A 68 1.33 -9.32 -3.78
CA LYS A 68 -0.11 -9.40 -3.99
C LYS A 68 -0.71 -8.00 -4.06
N VAL A 69 -1.42 -7.75 -5.13
CA VAL A 69 -2.11 -6.47 -5.36
C VAL A 69 -3.48 -6.48 -4.68
N PHE A 70 -3.81 -5.35 -4.07
CA PHE A 70 -5.10 -5.06 -3.47
C PHE A 70 -5.63 -3.74 -4.04
N ASP A 71 -6.94 -3.68 -4.24
CA ASP A 71 -7.61 -2.52 -4.84
C ASP A 71 -8.09 -1.49 -3.79
N ASP A 72 -8.02 -1.83 -2.50
CA ASP A 72 -8.44 -0.99 -1.37
C ASP A 72 -7.29 -0.71 -0.39
N TYR A 73 -7.53 0.21 0.56
CA TYR A 73 -6.54 0.58 1.57
C TYR A 73 -6.67 -0.15 2.91
N VAL A 74 -7.70 -0.98 3.09
CA VAL A 74 -7.98 -1.69 4.35
C VAL A 74 -7.31 -3.05 4.38
N GLN A 75 -7.47 -3.84 3.32
CA GLN A 75 -6.96 -5.20 3.25
C GLN A 75 -5.44 -5.30 3.38
N PRO A 76 -4.61 -4.43 2.75
CA PRO A 76 -3.16 -4.49 2.91
C PRO A 76 -2.69 -4.39 4.37
N ASN A 77 -3.38 -3.61 5.20
CA ASN A 77 -3.09 -3.52 6.63
C ASN A 77 -3.56 -4.77 7.38
N ASN A 78 -4.76 -5.25 7.08
CA ASN A 78 -5.32 -6.44 7.74
C ASN A 78 -4.46 -7.70 7.54
N VAL A 79 -3.96 -7.93 6.33
CA VAL A 79 -3.15 -9.13 6.03
C VAL A 79 -1.76 -9.07 6.66
N VAL A 80 -1.22 -7.88 6.91
CA VAL A 80 0.04 -7.72 7.66
C VAL A 80 -0.21 -7.86 9.16
N GLU A 81 -1.25 -7.24 9.71
CA GLU A 81 -1.59 -7.39 11.13
C GLU A 81 -1.88 -8.84 11.51
N SER A 82 -2.52 -9.60 10.63
CA SER A 82 -2.78 -11.03 10.86
C SER A 82 -1.54 -11.94 10.71
N GLY A 83 -0.42 -11.41 10.20
CA GLY A 83 0.78 -12.20 9.91
C GLY A 83 0.69 -13.05 8.64
N GLU A 84 -0.33 -12.87 7.79
CA GLU A 84 -0.41 -13.52 6.49
C GLU A 84 0.63 -12.97 5.51
N PHE A 85 0.94 -11.67 5.63
CA PHE A 85 1.97 -10.95 4.87
C PHE A 85 3.00 -10.34 5.81
N ASP A 86 4.25 -10.22 5.32
CA ASP A 86 5.36 -9.68 6.10
C ASP A 86 5.37 -8.15 6.10
N ALA A 87 4.87 -7.52 5.03
CA ALA A 87 4.81 -6.07 4.88
C ALA A 87 3.72 -5.63 3.91
N ASN A 88 3.42 -4.34 3.91
CA ASN A 88 2.67 -3.70 2.85
C ASN A 88 3.41 -2.46 2.30
N TYR A 89 3.06 -2.08 1.08
CA TYR A 89 3.60 -0.91 0.44
C TYR A 89 2.50 -0.20 -0.35
N PHE A 90 1.88 0.82 0.25
CA PHE A 90 0.78 1.57 -0.37
C PHE A 90 0.46 2.90 0.33
N GLN A 91 0.72 3.05 1.63
CA GLN A 91 0.14 4.07 2.49
C GLN A 91 1.15 5.16 2.91
N HIS A 92 0.62 6.33 3.24
CA HIS A 92 1.37 7.39 3.90
C HIS A 92 1.27 7.27 5.43
N ILE A 93 2.23 7.88 6.14
CA ILE A 93 2.34 7.76 7.60
C ILE A 93 1.05 8.16 8.35
N PRO A 94 0.40 9.30 8.05
CA PRO A 94 -0.83 9.66 8.74
C PRO A 94 -1.96 8.63 8.62
N TYR A 95 -2.09 7.96 7.46
CA TYR A 95 -3.06 6.87 7.29
C TYR A 95 -2.71 5.66 8.16
N LEU A 96 -1.44 5.26 8.20
CA LEU A 96 -0.98 4.16 9.05
C LEU A 96 -1.27 4.42 10.53
N GLU A 97 -0.94 5.61 11.01
CA GLU A 97 -1.15 6.01 12.42
C GLU A 97 -2.64 6.04 12.77
N ASN A 98 -3.46 6.63 11.90
CA ASN A 98 -4.90 6.66 12.06
C ASN A 98 -5.51 5.25 12.02
N PHE A 99 -5.09 4.41 11.08
CA PHE A 99 -5.55 3.02 10.99
C PHE A 99 -5.25 2.23 12.27
N ASN A 100 -4.03 2.35 12.80
CA ASN A 100 -3.65 1.73 14.07
C ASN A 100 -4.55 2.21 15.22
N LYS A 101 -4.79 3.53 15.29
CA LYS A 101 -5.64 4.15 16.32
C LYS A 101 -7.10 3.66 16.23
N GLU A 102 -7.66 3.61 15.03
CA GLU A 102 -9.08 3.27 14.82
C GLU A 102 -9.36 1.76 14.91
N LYS A 103 -8.45 0.95 14.38
CA LYS A 103 -8.62 -0.51 14.28
C LYS A 103 -7.93 -1.29 15.40
N GLY A 104 -7.11 -0.61 16.21
CA GLY A 104 -6.34 -1.26 17.27
C GLY A 104 -5.24 -2.18 16.73
N THR A 105 -4.69 -1.86 15.56
CA THR A 105 -3.58 -2.60 14.94
C THR A 105 -2.22 -2.09 15.42
N HIS A 106 -1.15 -2.88 15.16
CA HIS A 106 0.19 -2.65 15.70
C HIS A 106 1.25 -2.49 14.59
N LEU A 107 0.82 -2.05 13.42
CA LEU A 107 1.69 -1.90 12.25
C LEU A 107 2.71 -0.80 12.49
N VAL A 108 3.94 -0.99 11.99
CA VAL A 108 5.05 -0.05 12.14
C VAL A 108 5.54 0.43 10.79
N ASN A 109 5.97 1.70 10.74
CA ASN A 109 6.59 2.26 9.56
C ASN A 109 8.03 1.73 9.41
N ALA A 110 8.29 1.02 8.31
CA ALA A 110 9.61 0.49 7.97
C ALA A 110 10.48 1.52 7.20
N GLY A 111 9.88 2.54 6.60
CA GLY A 111 10.58 3.60 5.89
C GLY A 111 9.75 4.24 4.78
N GLY A 112 10.13 5.45 4.36
CA GLY A 112 9.57 6.14 3.21
C GLY A 112 10.30 5.75 1.93
N ILE A 113 9.56 5.52 0.85
CA ILE A 113 10.12 5.10 -0.44
C ILE A 113 9.95 6.21 -1.49
N HIS A 114 8.75 6.79 -1.61
CA HIS A 114 8.46 7.85 -2.56
C HIS A 114 7.33 8.74 -2.03
N TYR A 115 7.10 9.84 -2.72
CA TYR A 115 6.02 10.79 -2.44
C TYR A 115 5.00 10.76 -3.58
N GLU A 116 3.70 10.76 -3.23
CA GLU A 116 2.60 10.86 -4.17
C GLU A 116 1.74 12.07 -3.82
N PRO A 117 1.73 13.12 -4.67
CA PRO A 117 0.86 14.26 -4.42
C PRO A 117 -0.61 13.88 -4.57
N PHE A 118 -1.42 14.42 -3.69
CA PHE A 118 -2.87 14.38 -3.79
C PHE A 118 -3.34 15.49 -4.72
N GLY A 119 -4.31 15.24 -5.59
CA GLY A 119 -4.67 16.22 -6.62
C GLY A 119 -6.15 16.39 -6.87
N ILE A 120 -6.54 17.57 -7.35
CA ILE A 120 -7.86 17.85 -7.91
C ILE A 120 -7.80 17.61 -9.42
N TYR A 121 -8.67 16.75 -9.91
CA TYR A 121 -8.73 16.38 -11.32
C TYR A 121 -10.08 16.77 -11.94
N PRO A 122 -10.09 17.04 -13.27
CA PRO A 122 -11.30 17.43 -13.96
C PRO A 122 -12.34 16.32 -13.95
N GLY A 123 -13.57 16.72 -13.67
CA GLY A 123 -14.78 15.95 -13.92
C GLY A 123 -15.55 16.49 -15.11
N THR A 124 -16.78 16.95 -14.87
CA THR A 124 -17.59 17.66 -15.88
C THR A 124 -17.04 19.05 -16.16
N GLU A 125 -16.45 19.71 -15.16
CA GLU A 125 -15.77 20.98 -15.31
C GLU A 125 -14.25 20.78 -15.46
N LYS A 126 -13.58 21.71 -16.18
CA LYS A 126 -12.16 21.55 -16.54
C LYS A 126 -11.23 22.51 -15.80
N LYS A 127 -11.80 23.56 -15.18
CA LYS A 127 -11.07 24.58 -14.44
C LYS A 127 -11.82 24.98 -13.19
N LEU A 128 -11.10 25.41 -12.14
CA LEU A 128 -11.72 25.80 -10.87
C LEU A 128 -12.66 27.01 -11.01
N ASP A 129 -12.43 27.90 -11.96
CA ASP A 129 -13.28 29.06 -12.23
C ASP A 129 -14.62 28.69 -12.88
N GLU A 130 -14.72 27.51 -13.48
CA GLU A 130 -15.97 26.98 -14.06
C GLU A 130 -16.93 26.41 -12.99
N LEU A 131 -16.45 26.25 -11.74
CA LEU A 131 -17.23 25.70 -10.64
C LEU A 131 -18.45 26.58 -10.31
N LYS A 132 -19.65 26.02 -10.33
CA LYS A 132 -20.93 26.68 -10.13
C LYS A 132 -21.50 26.42 -8.75
N GLU A 133 -22.48 27.24 -8.36
CA GLU A 133 -23.23 27.03 -7.12
C GLU A 133 -23.96 25.67 -7.16
N GLY A 134 -23.78 24.91 -6.07
CA GLY A 134 -24.42 23.62 -5.90
C GLY A 134 -23.72 22.44 -6.62
N ASP A 135 -22.61 22.69 -7.31
CA ASP A 135 -21.80 21.62 -7.92
C ASP A 135 -21.29 20.62 -6.87
N THR A 136 -21.01 19.42 -7.33
CA THR A 136 -20.50 18.34 -6.48
C THR A 136 -19.02 18.11 -6.74
N ILE A 137 -18.25 17.91 -5.66
CA ILE A 137 -16.86 17.46 -5.69
C ILE A 137 -16.77 16.14 -4.93
N ALA A 138 -16.26 15.09 -5.57
CA ALA A 138 -16.07 13.80 -4.93
C ALA A 138 -14.69 13.70 -4.27
N VAL A 139 -14.66 13.20 -3.02
CA VAL A 139 -13.47 13.07 -2.18
C VAL A 139 -13.43 11.69 -1.53
N PRO A 140 -12.25 11.18 -1.09
CA PRO A 140 -12.17 9.98 -0.25
C PRO A 140 -12.88 10.18 1.08
N ASN A 141 -13.40 9.10 1.66
CA ASN A 141 -14.15 9.09 2.92
C ASN A 141 -13.35 8.56 4.12
N ASP A 142 -12.10 8.18 3.94
CA ASP A 142 -11.26 7.83 5.08
C ASP A 142 -10.71 9.09 5.74
N THR A 143 -10.56 9.05 7.06
CA THR A 143 -10.28 10.20 7.92
C THR A 143 -9.17 11.11 7.38
N THR A 144 -8.03 10.52 7.01
CA THR A 144 -6.86 11.32 6.64
C THR A 144 -6.89 11.81 5.19
N ASN A 145 -7.46 11.04 4.26
CA ASN A 145 -7.57 11.48 2.86
C ASN A 145 -8.75 12.43 2.65
N GLU A 146 -9.87 12.27 3.39
CA GLU A 146 -10.93 13.29 3.42
C GLU A 146 -10.37 14.63 3.89
N ALA A 147 -9.66 14.64 5.03
CA ALA A 147 -9.05 15.86 5.56
C ALA A 147 -8.07 16.50 4.57
N ARG A 148 -7.21 15.71 3.90
CA ARG A 148 -6.31 16.21 2.85
C ARG A 148 -7.08 16.82 1.69
N ALA A 149 -8.16 16.17 1.24
CA ALA A 149 -9.00 16.70 0.17
C ALA A 149 -9.62 18.04 0.56
N LEU A 150 -10.17 18.16 1.77
CA LEU A 150 -10.77 19.41 2.25
C LEU A 150 -9.73 20.52 2.41
N LEU A 151 -8.53 20.20 2.91
CA LEU A 151 -7.42 21.15 2.98
C LEU A 151 -6.99 21.62 1.59
N LEU A 152 -6.88 20.72 0.61
CA LEU A 152 -6.54 21.08 -0.77
C LEU A 152 -7.63 21.96 -1.41
N LEU A 153 -8.90 21.71 -1.13
CA LEU A 153 -10.01 22.57 -1.57
C LEU A 153 -9.93 23.96 -0.91
N GLN A 154 -9.56 24.03 0.36
CA GLN A 154 -9.33 25.29 1.07
C GLN A 154 -8.15 26.08 0.48
N ASP A 155 -7.03 25.44 0.22
CA ASP A 155 -5.84 26.06 -0.34
C ASP A 155 -6.09 26.66 -1.73
N ASN A 156 -7.09 26.13 -2.42
CA ASN A 156 -7.56 26.64 -3.72
C ASN A 156 -8.76 27.59 -3.62
N GLY A 157 -9.15 28.02 -2.39
CA GLY A 157 -10.19 29.01 -2.17
C GLY A 157 -11.61 28.56 -2.46
N ILE A 158 -11.86 27.24 -2.53
CA ILE A 158 -13.19 26.68 -2.81
C ILE A 158 -14.05 26.67 -1.55
N ILE A 159 -13.47 26.28 -0.43
CA ILE A 159 -14.09 26.26 0.90
C ILE A 159 -13.14 26.91 1.92
N LYS A 160 -13.63 27.13 3.14
CA LYS A 160 -12.78 27.45 4.28
C LYS A 160 -13.16 26.54 5.44
N LEU A 161 -12.17 25.92 6.05
CA LEU A 161 -12.32 25.11 7.24
C LEU A 161 -12.25 25.97 8.50
N LYS A 162 -12.76 25.43 9.61
CA LYS A 162 -12.59 26.02 10.94
C LYS A 162 -11.11 26.08 11.31
N ASP A 163 -10.75 27.07 12.11
CA ASP A 163 -9.39 27.23 12.61
C ASP A 163 -8.96 25.96 13.39
N GLY A 164 -7.76 25.47 13.10
CA GLY A 164 -7.21 24.28 13.72
C GLY A 164 -7.73 22.94 13.17
N ALA A 165 -8.55 22.95 12.12
CA ALA A 165 -8.89 21.74 11.39
C ALA A 165 -7.62 21.20 10.71
N GLY A 166 -7.13 20.08 11.21
CA GLY A 166 -5.92 19.39 10.72
C GLY A 166 -6.26 18.16 9.87
N LEU A 167 -5.40 17.14 9.96
CA LEU A 167 -5.55 15.89 9.23
C LEU A 167 -6.68 14.95 9.74
N GLU A 168 -7.57 15.47 10.59
CA GLU A 168 -8.81 14.82 11.02
C GLU A 168 -10.05 15.69 10.65
N ALA A 169 -9.89 16.72 9.78
CA ALA A 169 -10.98 17.56 9.30
C ALA A 169 -12.03 16.75 8.53
N THR A 170 -13.29 17.07 8.78
CA THR A 170 -14.44 16.46 8.11
C THR A 170 -15.30 17.54 7.42
N VAL A 171 -16.27 17.14 6.61
CA VAL A 171 -17.24 18.08 6.00
C VAL A 171 -17.96 18.97 7.04
N LYS A 172 -18.06 18.52 8.33
CA LYS A 172 -18.64 19.30 9.43
C LYS A 172 -17.74 20.48 9.87
N ASP A 173 -16.50 20.48 9.46
CA ASP A 173 -15.52 21.52 9.76
C ASP A 173 -15.45 22.59 8.70
N ILE A 174 -16.26 22.51 7.66
CA ILE A 174 -16.41 23.58 6.67
C ILE A 174 -17.09 24.78 7.34
N ALA A 175 -16.35 25.87 7.49
CA ALA A 175 -16.85 27.12 8.07
C ALA A 175 -17.47 28.05 7.01
N GLU A 176 -16.89 28.09 5.80
CA GLU A 176 -17.42 28.87 4.70
C GLU A 176 -17.46 28.01 3.41
N ASN A 177 -18.56 28.08 2.69
CA ASN A 177 -18.80 27.40 1.43
C ASN A 177 -19.53 28.35 0.47
N PRO A 178 -18.82 29.32 -0.14
CA PRO A 178 -19.46 30.42 -0.88
C PRO A 178 -20.31 29.99 -2.06
N LYS A 179 -19.97 28.85 -2.66
CA LYS A 179 -20.70 28.28 -3.82
C LYS A 179 -21.64 27.14 -3.45
N ASN A 180 -21.90 26.90 -2.16
CA ASN A 180 -22.72 25.79 -1.69
C ASN A 180 -22.35 24.44 -2.30
N ILE A 181 -21.04 24.20 -2.47
CA ILE A 181 -20.52 22.96 -3.06
C ILE A 181 -20.94 21.77 -2.22
N LYS A 182 -21.36 20.71 -2.89
CA LYS A 182 -21.67 19.42 -2.27
C LYS A 182 -20.39 18.58 -2.25
N ILE A 183 -20.01 18.12 -1.09
CA ILE A 183 -18.91 17.15 -0.95
C ILE A 183 -19.52 15.75 -0.97
N GLN A 184 -19.11 14.93 -1.93
CA GLN A 184 -19.50 13.54 -2.03
C GLN A 184 -18.36 12.66 -1.52
N GLU A 185 -18.56 12.10 -0.34
CA GLU A 185 -17.58 11.24 0.32
C GLU A 185 -17.75 9.80 -0.19
N LEU A 186 -16.68 9.22 -0.75
CA LEU A 186 -16.66 7.88 -1.33
C LEU A 186 -15.41 7.12 -0.87
N GLU A 187 -15.48 5.80 -0.88
CA GLU A 187 -14.26 5.01 -0.77
C GLU A 187 -13.23 5.45 -1.82
N ALA A 188 -11.95 5.60 -1.42
CA ALA A 188 -10.91 6.20 -2.27
C ALA A 188 -10.81 5.55 -3.67
N ALA A 189 -10.95 4.21 -3.75
CA ALA A 189 -10.97 3.45 -5.01
C ALA A 189 -12.19 3.75 -5.91
N GLN A 190 -13.24 4.39 -5.40
CA GLN A 190 -14.46 4.70 -6.15
C GLN A 190 -14.50 6.14 -6.66
N VAL A 191 -13.68 7.02 -6.10
CA VAL A 191 -13.73 8.47 -6.41
C VAL A 191 -13.51 8.74 -7.90
N SER A 192 -12.54 8.10 -8.54
CA SER A 192 -12.27 8.30 -9.98
C SER A 192 -13.41 7.85 -10.90
N ARG A 193 -14.26 6.94 -10.42
CA ARG A 193 -15.35 6.33 -11.23
C ARG A 193 -16.51 7.27 -11.46
N VAL A 194 -16.70 8.25 -10.57
CA VAL A 194 -17.81 9.23 -10.67
C VAL A 194 -17.40 10.54 -11.36
N LYS A 195 -16.22 10.59 -11.99
CA LYS A 195 -15.68 11.81 -12.61
C LYS A 195 -16.63 12.44 -13.65
N ASP A 196 -17.40 11.64 -14.37
CA ASP A 196 -18.32 12.12 -15.39
C ASP A 196 -19.67 12.59 -14.82
N GLU A 197 -19.86 12.47 -13.49
CA GLU A 197 -21.08 12.83 -12.78
C GLU A 197 -20.90 14.05 -11.86
N VAL A 198 -19.65 14.44 -11.57
CA VAL A 198 -19.30 15.50 -10.62
C VAL A 198 -18.42 16.57 -11.28
N ALA A 199 -18.38 17.78 -10.72
CA ALA A 199 -17.55 18.86 -11.25
C ALA A 199 -16.06 18.49 -11.20
N PHE A 200 -15.61 17.99 -10.05
CA PHE A 200 -14.22 17.57 -9.83
C PHE A 200 -14.16 16.30 -8.97
N VAL A 201 -13.05 15.58 -9.13
CA VAL A 201 -12.66 14.46 -8.25
C VAL A 201 -11.32 14.79 -7.59
N VAL A 202 -11.19 14.46 -6.30
CA VAL A 202 -9.94 14.64 -5.56
C VAL A 202 -9.35 13.27 -5.31
N LEU A 203 -8.18 12.97 -5.88
CA LEU A 203 -7.62 11.63 -5.96
C LEU A 203 -6.25 11.52 -5.31
N ASN A 204 -6.03 10.39 -4.63
CA ASN A 204 -4.68 9.93 -4.30
C ASN A 204 -3.88 9.62 -5.57
N GLY A 205 -2.56 9.77 -5.50
CA GLY A 205 -1.66 9.61 -6.65
C GLY A 205 -1.80 8.26 -7.35
N ASN A 206 -1.87 7.16 -6.60
CA ASN A 206 -2.04 5.83 -7.16
C ASN A 206 -3.36 5.67 -7.93
N TYR A 207 -4.49 6.12 -7.38
CA TYR A 207 -5.79 6.05 -8.07
C TYR A 207 -5.89 7.01 -9.25
N ALA A 208 -5.18 8.13 -9.19
CA ALA A 208 -5.05 9.02 -10.35
C ALA A 208 -4.31 8.32 -11.50
N LEU A 209 -3.18 7.68 -11.21
CA LEU A 209 -2.41 6.91 -12.19
C LEU A 209 -3.22 5.73 -12.77
N GLU A 210 -3.95 5.01 -11.95
CA GLU A 210 -4.84 3.91 -12.39
C GLU A 210 -5.97 4.41 -13.29
N ALA A 211 -6.47 5.62 -13.04
CA ALA A 211 -7.46 6.29 -13.88
C ALA A 211 -6.88 6.90 -15.18
N GLY A 212 -5.56 6.76 -15.37
CA GLY A 212 -4.85 7.28 -16.54
C GLY A 212 -4.44 8.75 -16.45
N TYR A 213 -4.51 9.35 -15.26
CA TYR A 213 -4.08 10.72 -15.02
C TYR A 213 -2.60 10.79 -14.62
N SER A 214 -1.96 11.86 -15.02
CA SER A 214 -0.65 12.31 -14.52
C SER A 214 -0.85 13.58 -13.70
N VAL A 215 -0.27 13.62 -12.49
CA VAL A 215 -0.35 14.83 -11.64
C VAL A 215 0.11 16.06 -12.39
N GLU A 216 1.25 16.00 -13.06
CA GLU A 216 1.84 17.16 -13.74
C GLU A 216 1.04 17.68 -14.94
N LYS A 217 0.30 16.81 -15.63
CA LYS A 217 -0.37 17.15 -16.89
C LYS A 217 -1.87 17.34 -16.74
N ASP A 218 -2.49 16.56 -15.84
CA ASP A 218 -3.94 16.40 -15.80
C ASP A 218 -4.56 16.98 -14.54
N SER A 219 -3.76 17.23 -13.46
CA SER A 219 -4.32 17.86 -12.26
C SER A 219 -4.58 19.34 -12.49
N ILE A 220 -5.66 19.83 -11.92
CA ILE A 220 -6.01 21.26 -11.89
C ILE A 220 -5.22 21.95 -10.76
N ALA A 221 -5.09 21.24 -9.65
CA ALA A 221 -4.28 21.63 -8.49
C ALA A 221 -3.82 20.38 -7.76
N TYR A 222 -2.72 20.46 -7.04
CA TYR A 222 -2.20 19.35 -6.24
C TYR A 222 -1.45 19.85 -5.00
N GLU A 223 -1.30 18.98 -4.02
CA GLU A 223 -0.51 19.26 -2.82
C GLU A 223 0.94 19.54 -3.18
N LYS A 224 1.50 20.55 -2.54
CA LYS A 224 2.94 20.84 -2.63
C LYS A 224 3.67 19.98 -1.59
N SER A 225 4.79 19.40 -1.98
CA SER A 225 5.73 18.83 -1.02
C SER A 225 6.40 19.95 -0.28
N ASP A 226 6.17 20.09 1.00
CA ASP A 226 6.94 20.97 1.88
C ASP A 226 8.28 20.35 2.27
#